data_22727446fc97c15f560ec8cfc5578238
#
_entry.id   22727446fc97c15f560ec8cfc5578238
#
_cell.length_a   1.000
_cell.length_b   1.000
_cell.length_c   1.000
_cell.angle_alpha   90.00
_cell.angle_beta   90.00
_cell.angle_gamma   90.00
#
_symmetry.space_group_name_H-M   'P 1'
#
loop_
_entity.id
_entity.type
_entity.pdbx_description
1 polymer ?
#
loop_
_entity_poly.entity_id
_entity_poly.type
_entity_poly.pdbx_seq_one_letter_code
_entity_poly.pdbx_strand_id
1 'polypeptide(L)'
;MSLPVFMPYSPEFHYDAVFSVFLIFLVSATETLGDTSALAAMGFNREAEDREISGSIAVDGFVSAVSSLFGCLPITSFSQNVGLIAMTHVVNRKAIASGAVIMVLAGLVPALGVILASLPEAVLGGCTLMMFGSIVVSGVQMISRCGYSQRNMSIAALSLSIGLGFTQTPQIFRIFPELLRSVFAENCVAVVFIVAVLLNLVFPKEEEEKAAAGAAE
;
A
#
# COMPACT_ATOMS: atom_id res chain seq x y z
N MET A 1 -28.71 -6.70 15.56
CA MET A 1 -27.42 -7.36 15.40
C MET A 1 -27.50 -8.23 14.15
N SER A 2 -26.59 -8.05 13.22
CA SER A 2 -26.43 -8.96 12.07
C SER A 2 -25.17 -9.79 12.29
N LEU A 3 -25.32 -11.11 12.28
CA LEU A 3 -24.17 -12.01 12.32
C LEU A 3 -23.67 -12.24 10.90
N PRO A 4 -22.36 -12.36 10.70
CA PRO A 4 -21.79 -12.69 9.40
C PRO A 4 -22.26 -14.09 8.97
N VAL A 5 -22.64 -14.23 7.70
CA VAL A 5 -23.05 -15.51 7.12
C VAL A 5 -21.81 -16.21 6.60
N PHE A 6 -21.62 -17.45 7.02
CA PHE A 6 -20.52 -18.27 6.53
C PHE A 6 -20.86 -18.83 5.14
N MET A 7 -19.93 -18.66 4.19
CA MET A 7 -20.07 -19.10 2.79
C MET A 7 -21.39 -18.66 2.12
N PRO A 8 -21.66 -17.35 2.01
CA PRO A 8 -22.89 -16.84 1.40
C PRO A 8 -22.99 -17.18 -0.09
N TYR A 9 -21.89 -17.51 -0.73
CA TYR A 9 -21.79 -17.90 -2.14
C TYR A 9 -21.13 -19.28 -2.26
N SER A 10 -21.59 -20.08 -3.25
CA SER A 10 -20.91 -21.33 -3.58
C SER A 10 -19.54 -21.03 -4.20
N PRO A 11 -18.46 -21.66 -3.72
CA PRO A 11 -17.14 -21.44 -4.30
C PRO A 11 -17.09 -22.02 -5.72
N GLU A 12 -16.76 -21.19 -6.68
CA GLU A 12 -16.45 -21.59 -8.05
C GLU A 12 -14.96 -21.36 -8.33
N PHE A 13 -14.34 -22.26 -9.04
CA PHE A 13 -12.92 -22.22 -9.31
C PHE A 13 -12.65 -21.89 -10.78
N HIS A 14 -12.16 -20.68 -11.02
CA HIS A 14 -11.75 -20.21 -12.36
C HIS A 14 -10.28 -19.85 -12.34
N TYR A 15 -9.47 -20.51 -13.19
CA TYR A 15 -8.02 -20.27 -13.27
C TYR A 15 -7.67 -18.82 -13.59
N ASP A 16 -8.44 -18.18 -14.48
CA ASP A 16 -8.22 -16.79 -14.87
C ASP A 16 -8.45 -15.83 -13.69
N ALA A 17 -9.47 -16.09 -12.87
CA ALA A 17 -9.76 -15.32 -11.68
C ALA A 17 -8.66 -15.48 -10.62
N VAL A 18 -8.20 -16.71 -10.40
CA VAL A 18 -7.11 -16.98 -9.44
C VAL A 18 -5.83 -16.28 -9.87
N PHE A 19 -5.48 -16.33 -11.16
CA PHE A 19 -4.28 -15.65 -11.65
C PHE A 19 -4.39 -14.13 -11.55
N SER A 20 -5.54 -13.56 -11.87
CA SER A 20 -5.82 -12.12 -11.72
C SER A 20 -5.69 -11.67 -10.28
N VAL A 21 -6.33 -12.38 -9.34
CA VAL A 21 -6.25 -12.08 -7.91
C VAL A 21 -4.83 -12.21 -7.38
N PHE A 22 -4.07 -13.21 -7.85
CA PHE A 22 -2.67 -13.37 -7.48
C PHE A 22 -1.81 -12.17 -7.92
N LEU A 23 -2.00 -11.67 -9.14
CA LEU A 23 -1.29 -10.47 -9.62
C LEU A 23 -1.66 -9.23 -8.79
N ILE A 24 -2.95 -9.05 -8.50
CA ILE A 24 -3.42 -7.93 -7.65
C ILE A 24 -2.83 -8.06 -6.23
N PHE A 25 -2.75 -9.28 -5.69
CA PHE A 25 -2.14 -9.51 -4.38
C PHE A 25 -0.63 -9.17 -4.37
N LEU A 26 0.10 -9.45 -5.44
CA LEU A 26 1.51 -9.04 -5.55
C LEU A 26 1.66 -7.51 -5.46
N VAL A 27 0.75 -6.78 -6.10
CA VAL A 27 0.72 -5.30 -6.02
C VAL A 27 0.38 -4.85 -4.60
N SER A 28 -0.64 -5.43 -3.99
CA SER A 28 -1.02 -5.15 -2.59
C SER A 28 0.13 -5.45 -1.62
N ALA A 29 0.88 -6.53 -1.84
CA ALA A 29 2.05 -6.86 -1.03
C ALA A 29 3.15 -5.79 -1.09
N THR A 30 3.31 -5.09 -2.22
CA THR A 30 4.25 -3.95 -2.32
C THR A 30 3.77 -2.75 -1.50
N GLU A 31 2.47 -2.50 -1.44
CA GLU A 31 1.87 -1.47 -0.60
C GLU A 31 2.08 -1.81 0.88
N THR A 32 1.78 -3.04 1.30
CA THR A 32 2.01 -3.51 2.67
C THR A 32 3.47 -3.43 3.09
N LEU A 33 4.41 -3.71 2.19
CA LEU A 33 5.85 -3.53 2.42
C LEU A 33 6.17 -2.05 2.69
N GLY A 34 5.62 -1.15 1.87
CA GLY A 34 5.78 0.30 2.04
C GLY A 34 5.20 0.79 3.37
N ASP A 35 3.98 0.40 3.69
CA ASP A 35 3.30 0.77 4.93
C ASP A 35 4.03 0.25 6.18
N THR A 36 4.47 -1.01 6.17
CA THR A 36 5.23 -1.60 7.29
C THR A 36 6.54 -0.85 7.51
N SER A 37 7.26 -0.53 6.42
CA SER A 37 8.50 0.24 6.48
C SER A 37 8.25 1.67 6.98
N ALA A 38 7.18 2.31 6.52
CA ALA A 38 6.79 3.64 6.97
C ALA A 38 6.38 3.66 8.46
N LEU A 39 5.64 2.65 8.91
CA LEU A 39 5.26 2.50 10.33
C LEU A 39 6.48 2.32 11.23
N ALA A 40 7.45 1.49 10.83
CA ALA A 40 8.69 1.31 11.58
C ALA A 40 9.49 2.62 11.65
N ALA A 41 9.57 3.33 10.53
CA ALA A 41 10.30 4.59 10.42
C ALA A 41 9.64 5.72 11.23
N MET A 42 8.33 5.89 11.13
CA MET A 42 7.60 6.99 11.76
C MET A 42 7.27 6.71 13.24
N GLY A 43 6.92 5.45 13.57
CA GLY A 43 6.52 5.07 14.91
C GLY A 43 7.69 4.75 15.82
N PHE A 44 8.73 4.08 15.33
CA PHE A 44 9.85 3.59 16.13
C PHE A 44 11.19 4.21 15.76
N ASN A 45 11.24 5.07 14.75
CA ASN A 45 12.46 5.72 14.24
C ASN A 45 13.59 4.72 13.89
N ARG A 46 13.23 3.57 13.34
CA ARG A 46 14.13 2.52 12.86
C ARG A 46 13.66 1.95 11.53
N GLU A 47 14.48 1.17 10.88
CA GLU A 47 14.07 0.38 9.73
C GLU A 47 13.20 -0.81 10.15
N ALA A 48 12.33 -1.26 9.24
CA ALA A 48 11.52 -2.45 9.45
C ALA A 48 12.40 -3.71 9.36
N GLU A 49 12.16 -4.66 10.25
CA GLU A 49 12.83 -5.96 10.20
C GLU A 49 12.16 -6.86 9.14
N ASP A 50 12.95 -7.73 8.51
CA ASP A 50 12.44 -8.71 7.52
C ASP A 50 11.29 -9.56 8.06
N ARG A 51 11.33 -9.87 9.37
CA ARG A 51 10.27 -10.59 10.07
C ARG A 51 8.98 -9.79 10.18
N GLU A 52 9.05 -8.48 10.33
CA GLU A 52 7.87 -7.61 10.39
C GLU A 52 7.23 -7.49 9.00
N ILE A 53 8.05 -7.31 7.97
CA ILE A 53 7.58 -7.23 6.58
C ILE A 53 6.94 -8.56 6.16
N SER A 54 7.63 -9.68 6.34
CA SER A 54 7.10 -10.99 5.98
C SER A 54 5.84 -11.36 6.78
N GLY A 55 5.81 -10.97 8.06
CA GLY A 55 4.65 -11.16 8.94
C GLY A 55 3.44 -10.35 8.48
N SER A 56 3.62 -9.09 8.09
CA SER A 56 2.54 -8.23 7.58
C SER A 56 1.91 -8.81 6.30
N ILE A 57 2.73 -9.19 5.33
CA ILE A 57 2.26 -9.79 4.07
C ILE A 57 1.55 -11.12 4.32
N ALA A 58 2.08 -11.95 5.22
CA ALA A 58 1.45 -13.23 5.57
C ALA A 58 0.08 -13.02 6.25
N VAL A 59 -0.04 -12.02 7.12
CA VAL A 59 -1.31 -11.68 7.78
C VAL A 59 -2.32 -11.15 6.76
N ASP A 60 -1.93 -10.29 5.83
CA ASP A 60 -2.81 -9.77 4.78
C ASP A 60 -3.37 -10.92 3.93
N GLY A 61 -2.53 -11.86 3.50
CA GLY A 61 -2.97 -13.02 2.75
C GLY A 61 -3.89 -13.95 3.56
N PHE A 62 -3.52 -14.24 4.81
CA PHE A 62 -4.31 -15.11 5.67
C PHE A 62 -5.68 -14.52 6.01
N VAL A 63 -5.72 -13.24 6.41
CA VAL A 63 -6.99 -12.59 6.77
C VAL A 63 -7.86 -12.34 5.53
N SER A 64 -7.26 -12.08 4.36
CA SER A 64 -7.99 -12.02 3.09
C SER A 64 -8.64 -13.37 2.75
N ALA A 65 -7.95 -14.48 2.96
CA ALA A 65 -8.52 -15.82 2.79
C ALA A 65 -9.68 -16.09 3.77
N VAL A 66 -9.52 -15.69 5.03
CA VAL A 66 -10.59 -15.81 6.03
C VAL A 66 -11.78 -14.91 5.69
N SER A 67 -11.55 -13.66 5.28
CA SER A 67 -12.62 -12.71 4.93
C SER A 67 -13.45 -13.20 3.73
N SER A 68 -12.79 -13.84 2.75
CA SER A 68 -13.48 -14.40 1.58
C SER A 68 -14.49 -15.50 1.94
N LEU A 69 -14.25 -16.27 3.03
CA LEU A 69 -15.21 -17.27 3.53
C LEU A 69 -16.51 -16.64 4.04
N PHE A 70 -16.47 -15.35 4.36
CA PHE A 70 -17.66 -14.58 4.77
C PHE A 70 -18.21 -13.71 3.62
N GLY A 71 -17.74 -13.91 2.39
CA GLY A 71 -18.15 -13.14 1.21
C GLY A 71 -17.68 -11.69 1.22
N CYS A 72 -16.63 -11.38 2.01
CA CYS A 72 -15.99 -10.09 2.03
C CYS A 72 -14.85 -10.00 1.00
N LEU A 73 -14.54 -8.79 0.57
CA LEU A 73 -13.40 -8.53 -0.31
C LEU A 73 -12.08 -8.82 0.41
N PRO A 74 -11.00 -9.11 -0.35
CA PRO A 74 -9.65 -9.17 0.20
C PRO A 74 -9.32 -7.88 0.95
N ILE A 75 -8.53 -8.01 2.00
CA ILE A 75 -8.04 -6.86 2.77
C ILE A 75 -6.62 -6.53 2.37
N THR A 76 -6.21 -5.29 2.63
CA THR A 76 -4.83 -4.81 2.52
C THR A 76 -4.51 -3.94 3.74
N SER A 77 -3.25 -3.56 3.90
CA SER A 77 -2.85 -2.57 4.89
C SER A 77 -3.57 -1.24 4.63
N PHE A 78 -3.82 -0.48 5.70
CA PHE A 78 -4.52 0.79 5.61
C PHE A 78 -3.52 1.93 5.77
N SER A 79 -3.00 2.43 4.64
CA SER A 79 -1.92 3.43 4.57
C SER A 79 -2.20 4.71 5.35
N GLN A 80 -3.49 5.08 5.51
CA GLN A 80 -3.90 6.24 6.30
C GLN A 80 -3.49 6.15 7.76
N ASN A 81 -3.34 4.93 8.31
CA ASN A 81 -2.83 4.73 9.67
C ASN A 81 -1.37 5.16 9.82
N VAL A 82 -0.57 5.08 8.77
CA VAL A 82 0.81 5.60 8.76
C VAL A 82 0.81 7.09 9.03
N GLY A 83 -0.04 7.85 8.31
CA GLY A 83 -0.20 9.27 8.52
C GLY A 83 -0.72 9.61 9.93
N LEU A 84 -1.66 8.82 10.45
CA LEU A 84 -2.19 9.01 11.79
C LEU A 84 -1.10 8.79 12.87
N ILE A 85 -0.27 7.75 12.71
CA ILE A 85 0.83 7.48 13.62
C ILE A 85 1.92 8.55 13.51
N ALA A 86 2.21 9.05 12.31
CA ALA A 86 3.14 10.15 12.13
C ALA A 86 2.69 11.43 12.86
N MET A 87 1.38 11.68 12.93
CA MET A 87 0.80 12.85 13.63
C MET A 87 0.70 12.64 15.15
N THR A 88 0.29 11.44 15.58
CA THR A 88 -0.06 11.17 16.99
C THR A 88 1.05 10.52 17.79
N HIS A 89 2.00 9.88 17.11
CA HIS A 89 3.06 9.04 17.71
C HIS A 89 2.54 7.93 18.63
N VAL A 90 1.28 7.51 18.47
CA VAL A 90 0.68 6.43 19.24
C VAL A 90 1.02 5.09 18.62
N VAL A 91 2.01 4.42 19.16
CA VAL A 91 2.51 3.09 18.71
C VAL A 91 2.17 1.96 19.68
N ASN A 92 1.34 2.21 20.69
CA ASN A 92 1.02 1.22 21.71
C ASN A 92 0.10 0.14 21.14
N ARG A 93 0.58 -1.11 21.14
CA ARG A 93 -0.18 -2.28 20.64
C ARG A 93 -1.55 -2.45 21.32
N LYS A 94 -1.66 -2.11 22.62
CA LYS A 94 -2.93 -2.22 23.35
C LYS A 94 -3.95 -1.18 22.86
N ALA A 95 -3.50 0.04 22.54
CA ALA A 95 -4.36 1.07 21.99
C ALA A 95 -4.88 0.66 20.60
N ILE A 96 -4.01 0.14 19.72
CA ILE A 96 -4.38 -0.33 18.41
C ILE A 96 -5.34 -1.53 18.50
N ALA A 97 -5.04 -2.50 19.37
CA ALA A 97 -5.91 -3.65 19.58
C ALA A 97 -7.30 -3.25 20.12
N SER A 98 -7.38 -2.27 21.03
CA SER A 98 -8.67 -1.78 21.52
C SER A 98 -9.48 -1.12 20.39
N GLY A 99 -8.82 -0.36 19.50
CA GLY A 99 -9.47 0.18 18.30
C GLY A 99 -10.02 -0.91 17.38
N ALA A 100 -9.25 -1.97 17.14
CA ALA A 100 -9.71 -3.11 16.34
C ALA A 100 -10.93 -3.81 16.98
N VAL A 101 -10.94 -4.00 18.30
CA VAL A 101 -12.11 -4.56 19.02
C VAL A 101 -13.33 -3.66 18.88
N ILE A 102 -13.18 -2.35 19.01
CA ILE A 102 -14.26 -1.38 18.81
C ILE A 102 -14.81 -1.48 17.40
N MET A 103 -13.94 -1.60 16.38
CA MET A 103 -14.36 -1.77 14.98
C MET A 103 -15.19 -3.06 14.78
N VAL A 104 -14.76 -4.18 15.37
CA VAL A 104 -15.51 -5.44 15.32
C VAL A 104 -16.90 -5.28 15.97
N LEU A 105 -16.97 -4.68 17.16
CA LEU A 105 -18.23 -4.42 17.86
C LEU A 105 -19.14 -3.47 17.05
N ALA A 106 -18.56 -2.44 16.44
CA ALA A 106 -19.30 -1.52 15.57
C ALA A 106 -19.89 -2.22 14.35
N GLY A 107 -19.12 -3.15 13.75
CA GLY A 107 -19.60 -3.97 12.62
C GLY A 107 -20.80 -4.86 12.94
N LEU A 108 -20.97 -5.26 14.21
CA LEU A 108 -22.15 -6.04 14.66
C LEU A 108 -23.42 -5.19 14.84
N VAL A 109 -23.29 -3.85 14.79
CA VAL A 109 -24.40 -2.91 14.98
C VAL A 109 -24.70 -2.16 13.68
N PRO A 110 -25.65 -2.64 12.84
CA PRO A 110 -25.93 -2.02 11.53
C PRO A 110 -26.33 -0.54 11.62
N ALA A 111 -26.93 -0.11 12.74
CA ALA A 111 -27.30 1.29 12.95
C ALA A 111 -26.11 2.24 12.90
N LEU A 112 -24.90 1.82 13.35
CA LEU A 112 -23.68 2.63 13.25
C LEU A 112 -23.26 2.82 11.80
N GLY A 113 -23.40 1.79 10.96
CA GLY A 113 -23.15 1.91 9.53
C GLY A 113 -24.05 2.95 8.85
N VAL A 114 -25.34 2.96 9.20
CA VAL A 114 -26.29 3.94 8.69
C VAL A 114 -25.94 5.38 9.14
N ILE A 115 -25.54 5.56 10.39
CA ILE A 115 -25.09 6.85 10.90
C ILE A 115 -23.85 7.34 10.16
N LEU A 116 -22.86 6.46 9.96
CA LEU A 116 -21.64 6.79 9.21
C LEU A 116 -21.94 7.14 7.74
N ALA A 117 -22.86 6.38 7.12
CA ALA A 117 -23.28 6.65 5.74
C ALA A 117 -24.11 7.94 5.60
N SER A 118 -24.66 8.48 6.69
CA SER A 118 -25.40 9.74 6.70
C SER A 118 -24.51 10.99 6.88
N LEU A 119 -23.19 10.81 7.07
CA LEU A 119 -22.27 11.94 7.19
C LEU A 119 -22.22 12.75 5.89
N PRO A 120 -22.27 14.10 5.98
CA PRO A 120 -22.17 14.96 4.81
C PRO A 120 -20.85 14.73 4.06
N GLU A 121 -20.90 14.63 2.73
CA GLU A 121 -19.73 14.46 1.87
C GLU A 121 -18.64 15.52 2.09
N ALA A 122 -19.06 16.75 2.43
CA ALA A 122 -18.13 17.84 2.73
C ALA A 122 -17.27 17.55 3.97
N VAL A 123 -17.83 16.90 5.01
CA VAL A 123 -17.09 16.50 6.22
C VAL A 123 -16.12 15.38 5.90
N LEU A 124 -16.60 14.35 5.19
CA LEU A 124 -15.78 13.24 4.75
C LEU A 124 -14.64 13.72 3.85
N GLY A 125 -14.92 14.61 2.90
CA GLY A 125 -13.92 15.20 2.01
C GLY A 125 -12.84 15.98 2.77
N GLY A 126 -13.22 16.79 3.76
CA GLY A 126 -12.26 17.52 4.60
C GLY A 126 -11.33 16.59 5.39
N CYS A 127 -11.88 15.57 6.05
CA CYS A 127 -11.09 14.57 6.77
C CYS A 127 -10.15 13.80 5.84
N THR A 128 -10.66 13.38 4.69
CA THR A 128 -9.90 12.64 3.67
C THR A 128 -8.72 13.47 3.16
N LEU A 129 -8.92 14.75 2.90
CA LEU A 129 -7.89 15.65 2.42
C LEU A 129 -6.73 15.77 3.41
N MET A 130 -7.03 15.91 4.71
CA MET A 130 -6.00 15.93 5.75
C MET A 130 -5.25 14.60 5.87
N MET A 131 -5.96 13.48 5.80
CA MET A 131 -5.34 12.14 5.88
C MET A 131 -4.43 11.88 4.69
N PHE A 132 -4.87 12.13 3.47
CA PHE A 132 -4.03 11.96 2.28
C PHE A 132 -2.85 12.93 2.28
N GLY A 133 -3.02 14.16 2.74
CA GLY A 133 -1.92 15.10 2.92
C GLY A 133 -0.83 14.55 3.84
N SER A 134 -1.21 13.93 4.97
CA SER A 134 -0.24 13.32 5.89
C SER A 134 0.48 12.10 5.30
N ILE A 135 -0.20 11.30 4.45
CA ILE A 135 0.42 10.19 3.72
C ILE A 135 1.48 10.70 2.74
N VAL A 136 1.17 11.74 1.98
CA VAL A 136 2.13 12.37 1.06
C VAL A 136 3.37 12.84 1.80
N VAL A 137 3.20 13.52 2.95
CA VAL A 137 4.33 13.96 3.77
C VAL A 137 5.14 12.78 4.29
N SER A 138 4.50 11.70 4.73
CA SER A 138 5.18 10.47 5.16
C SER A 138 5.98 9.84 4.02
N GLY A 139 5.42 9.80 2.80
CA GLY A 139 6.13 9.33 1.60
C GLY A 139 7.38 10.17 1.29
N VAL A 140 7.27 11.49 1.37
CA VAL A 140 8.43 12.40 1.19
C VAL A 140 9.49 12.15 2.26
N GLN A 141 9.10 11.96 3.52
CA GLN A 141 10.02 11.64 4.61
C GLN A 141 10.72 10.29 4.39
N MET A 142 10.03 9.28 3.87
CA MET A 142 10.63 7.99 3.51
C MET A 142 11.71 8.15 2.42
N ILE A 143 11.40 8.87 1.36
CA ILE A 143 12.38 9.18 0.29
C ILE A 143 13.59 9.92 0.86
N SER A 144 13.36 10.89 1.76
CA SER A 144 14.43 11.64 2.43
C SER A 144 15.36 10.74 3.26
N ARG A 145 14.84 9.69 3.91
CA ARG A 145 15.65 8.74 4.70
C ARG A 145 16.57 7.86 3.84
N CYS A 146 16.20 7.60 2.59
CA CYS A 146 17.07 6.87 1.66
C CYS A 146 18.34 7.63 1.27
N GLY A 147 18.47 8.89 1.70
CA GLY A 147 19.58 9.79 1.35
C GLY A 147 19.34 10.55 0.04
N TYR A 148 19.84 11.77 -0.02
CA TYR A 148 19.74 12.65 -1.18
C TYR A 148 20.88 12.43 -2.17
N SER A 149 21.25 11.18 -2.46
CA SER A 149 22.19 10.92 -3.53
C SER A 149 21.55 11.21 -4.90
N GLN A 150 22.36 11.61 -5.87
CA GLN A 150 21.89 11.87 -7.23
C GLN A 150 21.20 10.65 -7.83
N ARG A 151 21.70 9.45 -7.53
CA ARG A 151 21.13 8.18 -7.92
C ARG A 151 19.73 7.97 -7.34
N ASN A 152 19.58 8.06 -6.03
CA ASN A 152 18.30 7.82 -5.33
C ASN A 152 17.23 8.84 -5.75
N MET A 153 17.62 10.10 -5.90
CA MET A 153 16.73 11.16 -6.38
C MET A 153 16.28 10.92 -7.82
N SER A 154 17.18 10.47 -8.70
CA SER A 154 16.83 10.15 -10.08
C SER A 154 15.89 8.95 -10.17
N ILE A 155 16.13 7.89 -9.38
CA ILE A 155 15.25 6.74 -9.32
C ILE A 155 13.85 7.15 -8.84
N ALA A 156 13.76 7.90 -7.74
CA ALA A 156 12.47 8.36 -7.21
C ALA A 156 11.72 9.26 -8.21
N ALA A 157 12.41 10.24 -8.80
CA ALA A 157 11.81 11.16 -9.75
C ALA A 157 11.30 10.46 -11.01
N LEU A 158 12.11 9.59 -11.62
CA LEU A 158 11.76 8.88 -12.84
C LEU A 158 10.63 7.86 -12.58
N SER A 159 10.71 7.07 -11.50
CA SER A 159 9.70 6.07 -11.20
C SER A 159 8.33 6.70 -10.91
N LEU A 160 8.29 7.77 -10.12
CA LEU A 160 7.06 8.51 -9.85
C LEU A 160 6.51 9.17 -11.12
N SER A 161 7.35 9.82 -11.92
CA SER A 161 6.91 10.49 -13.16
C SER A 161 6.36 9.49 -14.19
N ILE A 162 7.02 8.36 -14.38
CA ILE A 162 6.57 7.31 -15.30
C ILE A 162 5.29 6.67 -14.80
N GLY A 163 5.21 6.32 -13.50
CA GLY A 163 4.03 5.69 -12.92
C GLY A 163 2.79 6.58 -12.98
N LEU A 164 2.93 7.85 -12.60
CA LEU A 164 1.85 8.82 -12.70
C LEU A 164 1.47 9.10 -14.16
N GLY A 165 2.46 9.22 -15.06
CA GLY A 165 2.24 9.44 -16.47
C GLY A 165 1.44 8.30 -17.12
N PHE A 166 1.74 7.06 -16.79
CA PHE A 166 1.01 5.91 -17.32
C PHE A 166 -0.43 5.83 -16.83
N THR A 167 -0.67 6.22 -15.58
CA THR A 167 -2.03 6.29 -15.04
C THR A 167 -2.89 7.35 -15.74
N GLN A 168 -2.27 8.47 -16.17
CA GLN A 168 -2.98 9.51 -16.94
C GLN A 168 -3.26 9.11 -18.39
N THR A 169 -2.52 8.13 -18.92
CA THR A 169 -2.65 7.66 -20.32
C THR A 169 -2.85 6.14 -20.39
N PRO A 170 -3.97 5.60 -19.88
CA PRO A 170 -4.20 4.15 -19.84
C PRO A 170 -4.28 3.51 -21.24
N GLN A 171 -4.34 4.32 -22.29
CA GLN A 171 -4.34 3.86 -23.68
C GLN A 171 -3.02 3.17 -24.08
N ILE A 172 -1.91 3.45 -23.40
CA ILE A 172 -0.61 2.82 -23.63
C ILE A 172 -0.70 1.30 -23.40
N PHE A 173 -1.54 0.89 -22.44
CA PHE A 173 -1.73 -0.52 -22.11
C PHE A 173 -2.65 -1.29 -23.05
N ARG A 174 -3.19 -0.66 -24.13
CA ARG A 174 -4.06 -1.34 -25.10
C ARG A 174 -3.39 -2.49 -25.85
N ILE A 175 -2.06 -2.47 -25.94
CA ILE A 175 -1.26 -3.50 -26.62
C ILE A 175 -1.10 -4.75 -25.74
N PHE A 176 -1.29 -4.62 -24.44
CA PHE A 176 -1.11 -5.70 -23.48
C PHE A 176 -2.36 -6.57 -23.34
N PRO A 177 -2.21 -7.86 -22.96
CA PRO A 177 -3.34 -8.71 -22.61
C PRO A 177 -4.22 -8.08 -21.54
N GLU A 178 -5.51 -8.40 -21.57
CA GLU A 178 -6.53 -7.80 -20.71
C GLU A 178 -6.20 -7.90 -19.22
N LEU A 179 -5.60 -9.02 -18.80
CA LEU A 179 -5.12 -9.26 -17.43
C LEU A 179 -4.04 -8.25 -16.99
N LEU A 180 -3.04 -8.01 -17.82
CA LEU A 180 -1.99 -7.04 -17.51
C LEU A 180 -2.53 -5.61 -17.56
N ARG A 181 -3.43 -5.34 -18.47
CA ARG A 181 -4.07 -4.05 -18.60
C ARG A 181 -4.88 -3.69 -17.35
N SER A 182 -5.69 -4.62 -16.81
CA SER A 182 -6.49 -4.36 -15.60
C SER A 182 -5.64 -4.09 -14.36
N VAL A 183 -4.47 -4.73 -14.26
CA VAL A 183 -3.56 -4.53 -13.12
C VAL A 183 -2.75 -3.24 -13.23
N PHE A 184 -2.16 -2.96 -14.41
CA PHE A 184 -1.20 -1.86 -14.56
C PHE A 184 -1.82 -0.54 -15.03
N ALA A 185 -2.92 -0.57 -15.78
CA ALA A 185 -3.55 0.67 -16.26
C ALA A 185 -4.27 1.43 -15.15
N GLU A 186 -4.76 0.73 -14.12
CA GLU A 186 -5.52 1.31 -13.01
C GLU A 186 -4.69 1.49 -11.75
N ASN A 187 -3.49 0.86 -11.67
CA ASN A 187 -2.68 0.86 -10.46
C ASN A 187 -1.31 1.52 -10.68
N CYS A 188 -1.24 2.80 -10.35
CA CYS A 188 -0.01 3.59 -10.37
C CYS A 188 1.12 2.95 -9.52
N VAL A 189 0.79 2.38 -8.36
CA VAL A 189 1.77 1.81 -7.42
C VAL A 189 2.55 0.66 -8.06
N ALA A 190 1.86 -0.21 -8.81
CA ALA A 190 2.49 -1.33 -9.51
C ALA A 190 3.54 -0.84 -10.53
N VAL A 191 3.19 0.18 -11.31
CA VAL A 191 4.08 0.73 -12.33
C VAL A 191 5.28 1.43 -11.67
N VAL A 192 5.04 2.27 -10.66
CA VAL A 192 6.11 2.95 -9.91
C VAL A 192 7.07 1.93 -9.32
N PHE A 193 6.57 0.87 -8.69
CA PHE A 193 7.38 -0.17 -8.07
C PHE A 193 8.28 -0.88 -9.10
N ILE A 194 7.71 -1.35 -10.20
CA ILE A 194 8.47 -2.04 -11.25
C ILE A 194 9.55 -1.13 -11.83
N VAL A 195 9.19 0.11 -12.15
CA VAL A 195 10.16 1.08 -12.70
C VAL A 195 11.25 1.39 -11.69
N ALA A 196 10.92 1.57 -10.41
CA ALA A 196 11.90 1.81 -9.35
C ALA A 196 12.88 0.62 -9.20
N VAL A 197 12.37 -0.62 -9.21
CA VAL A 197 13.21 -1.82 -9.14
C VAL A 197 14.12 -1.92 -10.38
N LEU A 198 13.58 -1.72 -11.57
CA LEU A 198 14.38 -1.76 -12.81
C LEU A 198 15.47 -0.70 -12.82
N LEU A 199 15.14 0.54 -12.46
CA LEU A 199 16.12 1.62 -12.38
C LEU A 199 17.17 1.35 -11.30
N ASN A 200 16.78 0.78 -10.16
CA ASN A 200 17.72 0.42 -9.10
C ASN A 200 18.70 -0.68 -9.52
N LEU A 201 18.29 -1.58 -10.42
CA LEU A 201 19.16 -2.62 -11.00
C LEU A 201 20.08 -2.08 -12.10
N VAL A 202 19.61 -1.09 -12.87
CA VAL A 202 20.35 -0.54 -14.03
C VAL A 202 21.33 0.54 -13.61
N PHE A 203 21.00 1.36 -12.62
CA PHE A 203 21.88 2.44 -12.19
C PHE A 203 23.04 1.90 -11.35
N PRO A 204 24.28 2.37 -11.60
CA PRO A 204 25.45 1.94 -10.85
C PRO A 204 25.28 2.25 -9.35
N LYS A 205 25.88 1.43 -8.51
CA LYS A 205 25.88 1.67 -7.06
C LYS A 205 26.77 2.86 -6.73
N GLU A 206 26.47 3.59 -5.64
CA GLU A 206 27.21 4.80 -5.23
C GLU A 206 28.72 4.57 -5.04
N GLU A 207 29.13 3.37 -4.64
CA GLU A 207 30.56 3.02 -4.51
C GLU A 207 31.25 2.95 -5.87
N GLU A 208 30.56 2.47 -6.91
CA GLU A 208 31.05 2.41 -8.26
C GLU A 208 31.11 3.82 -8.90
N GLU A 209 30.15 4.68 -8.57
CA GLU A 209 30.11 6.06 -9.04
C GLU A 209 31.26 6.87 -8.44
N LYS A 210 31.55 6.71 -7.14
CA LYS A 210 32.70 7.34 -6.47
C LYS A 210 34.03 6.80 -6.99
N ALA A 211 34.12 5.51 -7.26
CA ALA A 211 35.31 4.90 -7.85
C ALA A 211 35.54 5.37 -9.29
N ALA A 212 34.51 5.54 -10.09
CA ALA A 212 34.61 6.08 -11.45
C ALA A 212 34.97 7.56 -11.47
N ALA A 213 34.43 8.36 -10.54
CA ALA A 213 34.78 9.79 -10.40
C ALA A 213 36.25 10.00 -9.93
N GLY A 214 36.71 9.18 -8.98
CA GLY A 214 38.12 9.24 -8.51
C GLY A 214 39.14 8.67 -9.49
N ALA A 215 38.72 7.94 -10.52
CA ALA A 215 39.62 7.48 -11.60
C ALA A 215 39.68 8.45 -12.78
N ALA A 216 38.86 9.50 -12.79
CA ALA A 216 38.83 10.55 -13.83
C ALA A 216 39.58 11.84 -13.43
N GLU A 217 40.07 11.94 -12.18
CA GLU A 217 40.99 12.94 -11.67
C GLU A 217 42.43 12.40 -11.74
#